data_553425ba8577cf2fb113e56d517f9c16
#
_entry.id   553425ba8577cf2fb113e56d517f9c16
#
_cell.length_a   1.000
_cell.length_b   1.000
_cell.length_c   1.000
_cell.angle_alpha   90.00
_cell.angle_beta   90.00
_cell.angle_gamma   90.00
#
_symmetry.space_group_name_H-M   'P 1'
#
loop_
_entity.id
_entity.type
_entity.pdbx_description
1 polymer ?
#
loop_
_entity_poly.entity_id
_entity_poly.type
_entity_poly.pdbx_seq_one_letter_code
_entity_poly.pdbx_strand_id
1 'polypeptide(L)'
;GHSEAFNRAMGFDMQSTQGKTALKKVLDEVAEVFADAPYIHIGGDEVSTTATYLNEMIAYVESKGKKAEIWNPINGIGQDALNATLAQMWGTRGYLASGKANIDSRYNYTNHFDVFADLVGIYKSNIYYHEKGTPEVAGAVSGCWNDRKLADEKAIMTQNNVWANVIATAERAWIGGGKQYIDNMTNTPANLKADGG
;
A
#
# COMPACT_ATOMS: atom_id res chain seq x y z
N GLY A 1 -5.79 -14.93 28.86
CA GLY A 1 -5.94 -15.25 27.74
C GLY A 1 -6.14 -14.44 26.45
N HIS A 2 -5.05 -13.97 25.86
CA HIS A 2 -5.16 -13.36 24.53
C HIS A 2 -5.10 -14.39 23.38
N SER A 3 -4.73 -15.65 23.68
CA SER A 3 -4.64 -16.71 22.67
C SER A 3 -5.99 -17.07 22.05
N GLU A 4 -7.08 -16.89 22.75
CA GLU A 4 -8.43 -17.14 22.24
C GLU A 4 -8.89 -16.07 21.26
N ALA A 5 -8.45 -14.82 21.42
CA ALA A 5 -8.76 -13.73 20.51
C ALA A 5 -8.13 -13.93 19.12
N PHE A 6 -7.09 -14.75 19.01
CA PHE A 6 -6.36 -15.06 17.79
C PHE A 6 -6.53 -16.49 17.31
N ASN A 7 -7.66 -17.10 17.60
CA ASN A 7 -7.98 -18.43 17.10
C ASN A 7 -7.97 -18.42 15.58
N ARG A 8 -7.16 -19.29 14.99
CA ARG A 8 -6.95 -19.39 13.55
C ARG A 8 -8.22 -19.64 12.74
N ALA A 9 -9.19 -20.34 13.32
CA ALA A 9 -10.45 -20.66 12.66
C ALA A 9 -11.46 -19.51 12.71
N MET A 10 -11.37 -18.68 13.74
CA MET A 10 -12.35 -17.62 14.03
C MET A 10 -11.83 -16.22 13.75
N GLY A 11 -10.51 -16.05 13.72
CA GLY A 11 -9.91 -14.73 13.66
C GLY A 11 -10.18 -13.91 14.94
N PHE A 12 -9.73 -12.66 14.91
CA PHE A 12 -10.05 -11.69 15.95
C PHE A 12 -11.36 -10.98 15.59
N ASP A 13 -12.38 -11.08 16.42
CA ASP A 13 -13.64 -10.36 16.21
C ASP A 13 -13.47 -8.86 16.55
N MET A 14 -12.93 -8.14 15.59
CA MET A 14 -12.68 -6.71 15.70
C MET A 14 -13.95 -5.87 15.81
N GLN A 15 -15.09 -6.39 15.38
CA GLN A 15 -16.36 -5.66 15.38
C GLN A 15 -17.14 -5.82 16.68
N SER A 16 -16.74 -6.75 17.53
CA SER A 16 -17.32 -6.87 18.89
C SER A 16 -16.93 -5.66 19.77
N THR A 17 -17.67 -5.44 20.84
CA THR A 17 -17.34 -4.37 21.79
C THR A 17 -15.94 -4.54 22.38
N GLN A 18 -15.57 -5.77 22.74
CA GLN A 18 -14.24 -6.09 23.26
C GLN A 18 -13.16 -5.90 22.19
N GLY A 19 -13.43 -6.35 20.96
CA GLY A 19 -12.51 -6.17 19.83
C GLY A 19 -12.24 -4.72 19.53
N LYS A 20 -13.27 -3.90 19.45
CA LYS A 20 -13.15 -2.45 19.27
C LYS A 20 -12.35 -1.78 20.39
N THR A 21 -12.62 -2.19 21.65
CA THR A 21 -11.90 -1.66 22.81
C THR A 21 -10.42 -2.02 22.76
N ALA A 22 -10.10 -3.25 22.41
CA ALA A 22 -8.71 -3.70 22.27
C ALA A 22 -8.00 -2.97 21.13
N LEU A 23 -8.65 -2.86 19.96
CA LEU A 23 -8.06 -2.16 18.81
C LEU A 23 -7.82 -0.66 19.12
N LYS A 24 -8.77 0.00 19.79
CA LYS A 24 -8.58 1.40 20.18
C LYS A 24 -7.37 1.60 21.08
N LYS A 25 -7.07 0.67 21.99
CA LYS A 25 -5.84 0.72 22.80
C LYS A 25 -4.58 0.56 21.95
N VAL A 26 -4.59 -0.34 20.96
CA VAL A 26 -3.48 -0.49 20.02
C VAL A 26 -3.28 0.81 19.22
N LEU A 27 -4.36 1.41 18.74
CA LEU A 27 -4.30 2.67 18.01
C LEU A 27 -3.79 3.83 18.89
N ASP A 28 -4.09 3.83 20.21
CA ASP A 28 -3.52 4.80 21.15
C ASP A 28 -2.00 4.65 21.24
N GLU A 29 -1.50 3.43 21.41
CA GLU A 29 -0.07 3.15 21.47
C GLU A 29 0.63 3.51 20.14
N VAL A 30 0.03 3.17 19.02
CA VAL A 30 0.57 3.53 17.69
C VAL A 30 0.63 5.04 17.51
N ALA A 31 -0.41 5.76 17.90
CA ALA A 31 -0.45 7.22 17.80
C ALA A 31 0.60 7.89 18.69
N GLU A 32 0.91 7.31 19.85
CA GLU A 32 1.95 7.80 20.75
C GLU A 32 3.36 7.51 20.21
N VAL A 33 3.62 6.25 19.81
CA VAL A 33 4.94 5.84 19.29
C VAL A 33 5.29 6.59 18.01
N PHE A 34 4.32 6.83 17.14
CA PHE A 34 4.49 7.55 15.88
C PHE A 34 3.90 8.97 15.97
N ALA A 35 4.28 9.69 17.03
CA ALA A 35 3.73 11.03 17.31
C ALA A 35 3.85 11.99 16.13
N ASP A 36 4.97 11.95 15.41
CA ASP A 36 5.26 12.83 14.28
C ASP A 36 4.62 12.37 12.96
N ALA A 37 4.12 11.13 12.86
CA ALA A 37 3.47 10.65 11.66
C ALA A 37 2.07 11.27 11.51
N PRO A 38 1.75 11.90 10.38
CA PRO A 38 0.44 12.53 10.18
C PRO A 38 -0.68 11.53 9.88
N TYR A 39 -0.34 10.30 9.49
CA TYR A 39 -1.29 9.26 9.10
C TYR A 39 -1.12 8.00 9.93
N ILE A 40 -2.22 7.28 10.14
CA ILE A 40 -2.24 5.90 10.62
C ILE A 40 -3.01 5.06 9.61
N HIS A 41 -2.39 4.02 9.08
CA HIS A 41 -3.02 3.05 8.21
C HIS A 41 -3.77 2.01 9.04
N ILE A 42 -5.07 1.89 8.84
CA ILE A 42 -5.94 0.99 9.61
C ILE A 42 -6.31 -0.31 8.86
N GLY A 43 -5.76 -0.51 7.68
CA GLY A 43 -6.00 -1.73 6.91
C GLY A 43 -7.38 -1.78 6.26
N GLY A 44 -8.11 -2.87 6.49
CA GLY A 44 -9.48 -3.09 6.02
C GLY A 44 -9.63 -4.06 4.85
N ASP A 45 -8.53 -4.55 4.29
CA ASP A 45 -8.51 -5.58 3.24
C ASP A 45 -8.66 -7.00 3.82
N GLU A 46 -8.87 -7.97 2.96
CA GLU A 46 -8.85 -9.42 3.24
C GLU A 46 -9.59 -9.89 4.51
N VAL A 47 -10.43 -9.03 5.09
CA VAL A 47 -11.25 -9.32 6.26
C VAL A 47 -12.71 -9.00 6.00
N SER A 48 -13.60 -9.68 6.68
CA SER A 48 -15.03 -9.35 6.65
C SER A 48 -15.28 -8.17 7.59
N THR A 49 -15.66 -7.03 7.03
CA THR A 49 -15.91 -5.81 7.79
C THR A 49 -17.07 -5.01 7.20
N THR A 50 -17.45 -3.92 7.86
CA THR A 50 -18.51 -3.01 7.41
C THR A 50 -18.01 -1.58 7.33
N ALA A 51 -18.63 -0.77 6.45
CA ALA A 51 -18.34 0.66 6.37
C ALA A 51 -18.57 1.37 7.71
N THR A 52 -19.60 0.97 8.45
CA THR A 52 -19.89 1.53 9.78
C THR A 52 -18.74 1.30 10.75
N TYR A 53 -18.21 0.08 10.80
CA TYR A 53 -17.07 -0.24 11.65
C TYR A 53 -15.81 0.53 11.24
N LEU A 54 -15.49 0.53 9.95
CA LEU A 54 -14.31 1.24 9.45
C LEU A 54 -14.40 2.75 9.73
N ASN A 55 -15.57 3.36 9.51
CA ASN A 55 -15.76 4.77 9.82
C ASN A 55 -15.68 5.09 11.31
N GLU A 56 -16.08 4.16 12.19
CA GLU A 56 -15.85 4.30 13.63
C GLU A 56 -14.34 4.31 13.96
N MET A 57 -13.56 3.45 13.34
CA MET A 57 -12.11 3.40 13.55
C MET A 57 -11.40 4.62 12.92
N ILE A 58 -11.84 5.05 11.75
CA ILE A 58 -11.38 6.29 11.11
C ILE A 58 -11.59 7.48 12.05
N ALA A 59 -12.81 7.68 12.54
CA ALA A 59 -13.13 8.75 13.48
C ALA A 59 -12.31 8.66 14.78
N TYR A 60 -12.02 7.45 15.23
CA TYR A 60 -11.17 7.27 16.41
C TYR A 60 -9.73 7.73 16.16
N VAL A 61 -9.13 7.35 15.02
CA VAL A 61 -7.80 7.82 14.62
C VAL A 61 -7.78 9.35 14.50
N GLU A 62 -8.80 9.93 13.89
CA GLU A 62 -8.92 11.39 13.75
C GLU A 62 -9.05 12.10 15.09
N SER A 63 -9.70 11.48 16.08
CA SER A 63 -9.77 12.01 17.45
C SER A 63 -8.40 12.09 18.14
N LYS A 64 -7.38 11.39 17.62
CA LYS A 64 -5.99 11.46 18.09
C LYS A 64 -5.16 12.53 17.35
N GLY A 65 -5.78 13.34 16.52
CA GLY A 65 -5.10 14.35 15.71
C GLY A 65 -4.36 13.77 14.49
N LYS A 66 -4.63 12.52 14.14
CA LYS A 66 -4.05 11.83 12.98
C LYS A 66 -5.09 11.76 11.85
N LYS A 67 -4.64 11.52 10.65
CA LYS A 67 -5.51 11.18 9.50
C LYS A 67 -5.50 9.67 9.29
N ALA A 68 -6.64 9.12 8.88
CA ALA A 68 -6.73 7.70 8.60
C ALA A 68 -6.40 7.39 7.15
N GLU A 69 -5.63 6.31 6.95
CA GLU A 69 -5.34 5.68 5.67
C GLU A 69 -5.94 4.27 5.65
N ILE A 70 -6.45 3.85 4.50
CA ILE A 70 -7.07 2.54 4.29
C ILE A 70 -6.64 1.90 2.99
N TRP A 71 -6.80 0.57 2.92
CA TRP A 71 -6.61 -0.16 1.67
C TRP A 71 -7.68 0.14 0.64
N ASN A 72 -7.32 0.00 -0.63
CA ASN A 72 -8.19 0.05 -1.80
C ASN A 72 -7.74 -1.02 -2.83
N PRO A 73 -8.55 -2.03 -3.12
CA PRO A 73 -9.96 -2.21 -2.73
C PRO A 73 -10.15 -2.78 -1.32
N ILE A 74 -11.36 -2.62 -0.80
CA ILE A 74 -11.89 -3.37 0.35
C ILE A 74 -13.06 -4.21 -0.14
N ASN A 75 -13.12 -5.46 0.28
CA ASN A 75 -14.14 -6.37 -0.21
C ASN A 75 -15.56 -5.90 0.14
N GLY A 76 -16.37 -5.66 -0.90
CA GLY A 76 -17.78 -5.29 -0.75
C GLY A 76 -18.04 -3.86 -0.26
N ILE A 77 -17.00 -3.03 -0.08
CA ILE A 77 -17.14 -1.66 0.41
C ILE A 77 -16.50 -0.70 -0.58
N GLY A 78 -17.29 0.21 -1.13
CA GLY A 78 -16.81 1.30 -1.98
C GLY A 78 -16.04 2.36 -1.17
N GLN A 79 -15.05 2.96 -1.77
CA GLN A 79 -14.24 4.00 -1.13
C GLN A 79 -15.04 5.27 -0.80
N ASP A 80 -16.12 5.52 -1.53
CA ASP A 80 -17.09 6.60 -1.31
C ASP A 80 -17.88 6.45 0.00
N ALA A 81 -18.03 5.21 0.49
CA ALA A 81 -18.69 4.94 1.76
C ALA A 81 -17.77 5.15 2.99
N LEU A 82 -16.49 5.49 2.79
CA LEU A 82 -15.48 5.58 3.84
C LEU A 82 -14.94 7.00 3.98
N ASN A 83 -14.78 7.45 5.21
CA ASN A 83 -14.37 8.81 5.54
C ASN A 83 -12.84 9.00 5.61
N ALA A 84 -12.06 7.96 5.34
CA ALA A 84 -10.60 8.07 5.35
C ALA A 84 -10.09 9.14 4.38
N THR A 85 -9.02 9.80 4.77
CA THR A 85 -8.42 10.90 3.99
C THR A 85 -7.53 10.39 2.87
N LEU A 86 -6.95 9.19 3.04
CA LEU A 86 -5.99 8.59 2.14
C LEU A 86 -6.37 7.14 1.85
N ALA A 87 -6.25 6.73 0.59
CA ALA A 87 -6.50 5.38 0.14
C ALA A 87 -5.27 4.80 -0.57
N GLN A 88 -4.77 3.66 -0.11
CA GLN A 88 -3.64 2.96 -0.72
C GLN A 88 -4.13 1.84 -1.64
N MET A 89 -3.87 1.96 -2.92
CA MET A 89 -4.19 0.94 -3.91
C MET A 89 -3.18 -0.20 -3.84
N TRP A 90 -3.64 -1.40 -3.49
CA TRP A 90 -2.77 -2.58 -3.30
C TRP A 90 -3.02 -3.70 -4.33
N GLY A 91 -4.23 -3.87 -4.78
CA GLY A 91 -4.61 -4.91 -5.71
C GLY A 91 -4.93 -4.37 -7.10
N THR A 92 -4.91 -5.24 -8.11
CA THR A 92 -5.20 -4.87 -9.51
C THR A 92 -6.57 -4.24 -9.72
N ARG A 93 -7.50 -4.46 -8.79
CA ARG A 93 -8.83 -3.83 -8.77
C ARG A 93 -8.87 -2.49 -8.03
N GLY A 94 -7.73 -2.03 -7.50
CA GLY A 94 -7.62 -0.72 -6.89
C GLY A 94 -7.91 0.39 -7.92
N TYR A 95 -8.60 1.40 -7.50
CA TYR A 95 -9.03 2.51 -8.35
C TYR A 95 -8.82 3.86 -7.65
N LEU A 96 -8.78 4.92 -8.43
CA LEU A 96 -8.66 6.27 -7.89
C LEU A 96 -9.93 6.61 -7.10
N ALA A 97 -9.78 6.72 -5.78
CA ALA A 97 -10.88 7.11 -4.91
C ALA A 97 -11.10 8.63 -5.01
N SER A 98 -12.27 9.02 -5.45
CA SER A 98 -12.65 10.44 -5.58
C SER A 98 -12.72 11.11 -4.20
N GLY A 99 -12.25 12.35 -4.12
CA GLY A 99 -12.29 13.15 -2.90
C GLY A 99 -11.26 12.73 -1.82
N LYS A 100 -10.34 11.83 -2.15
CA LYS A 100 -9.25 11.37 -1.28
C LYS A 100 -7.90 11.56 -1.97
N ALA A 101 -6.84 11.68 -1.18
CA ALA A 101 -5.51 11.41 -1.69
C ALA A 101 -5.34 9.89 -1.91
N ASN A 102 -4.59 9.50 -2.92
CA ASN A 102 -4.37 8.11 -3.27
C ASN A 102 -2.88 7.80 -3.33
N ILE A 103 -2.51 6.62 -2.84
CA ILE A 103 -1.16 6.06 -3.00
C ILE A 103 -1.26 4.81 -3.88
N ASP A 104 -0.33 4.66 -4.81
CA ASP A 104 -0.26 3.48 -5.67
C ASP A 104 0.85 2.53 -5.22
N SER A 105 0.46 1.34 -4.79
CA SER A 105 1.40 0.26 -4.49
C SER A 105 1.19 -0.99 -5.35
N ARG A 106 0.28 -0.96 -6.31
CA ARG A 106 -0.17 -2.14 -7.07
C ARG A 106 0.93 -2.86 -7.83
N TYR A 107 1.90 -2.14 -8.34
CA TYR A 107 2.99 -2.69 -9.15
C TYR A 107 4.37 -2.53 -8.48
N ASN A 108 4.38 -2.16 -7.21
CA ASN A 108 5.59 -1.84 -6.46
C ASN A 108 5.92 -2.91 -5.40
N TYR A 109 5.42 -4.14 -5.59
CA TYR A 109 5.75 -5.25 -4.71
C TYR A 109 7.10 -5.85 -5.07
N THR A 110 7.89 -6.11 -4.07
CA THR A 110 9.29 -6.55 -4.21
C THR A 110 9.53 -7.92 -3.58
N ASN A 111 8.50 -8.73 -3.47
CA ASN A 111 8.54 -10.04 -2.82
C ASN A 111 8.64 -11.23 -3.80
N HIS A 112 8.89 -10.99 -5.09
CA HIS A 112 9.11 -12.05 -6.05
C HIS A 112 10.57 -12.54 -6.01
N PHE A 113 10.82 -13.81 -6.37
CA PHE A 113 12.16 -14.36 -6.42
C PHE A 113 13.00 -13.83 -7.58
N ASP A 114 12.37 -13.35 -8.61
CA ASP A 114 13.03 -12.74 -9.75
C ASP A 114 13.12 -11.24 -9.59
N VAL A 115 14.28 -10.77 -9.15
CA VAL A 115 14.60 -9.34 -9.00
C VAL A 115 14.38 -8.58 -10.32
N PHE A 116 14.72 -9.21 -11.43
CA PHE A 116 14.61 -8.60 -12.75
C PHE A 116 13.15 -8.40 -13.17
N ALA A 117 12.29 -9.38 -12.87
CA ALA A 117 10.87 -9.28 -13.18
C ALA A 117 10.21 -8.15 -12.40
N ASP A 118 10.54 -8.01 -11.11
CA ASP A 118 10.03 -6.93 -10.28
C ASP A 118 10.56 -5.58 -10.75
N LEU A 119 11.86 -5.47 -11.01
CA LEU A 119 12.49 -4.26 -11.49
C LEU A 119 11.87 -3.78 -12.81
N VAL A 120 11.76 -4.68 -13.79
CA VAL A 120 11.13 -4.38 -15.08
C VAL A 120 9.67 -4.01 -14.93
N GLY A 121 8.94 -4.73 -14.06
CA GLY A 121 7.53 -4.45 -13.76
C GLY A 121 7.34 -3.05 -13.17
N ILE A 122 8.14 -2.68 -12.16
CA ILE A 122 8.11 -1.37 -11.52
C ILE A 122 8.49 -0.28 -12.51
N TYR A 123 9.57 -0.49 -13.24
CA TYR A 123 10.06 0.48 -14.21
C TYR A 123 9.08 0.69 -15.37
N LYS A 124 8.32 -0.35 -15.68
CA LYS A 124 7.21 -0.34 -16.65
C LYS A 124 5.94 0.32 -16.14
N SER A 125 5.73 0.40 -14.87
CA SER A 125 4.52 0.99 -14.33
C SER A 125 4.57 2.51 -14.38
N ASN A 126 3.45 3.10 -14.73
CA ASN A 126 3.18 4.49 -14.38
C ASN A 126 2.43 4.49 -13.06
N ILE A 127 2.81 5.37 -12.15
CA ILE A 127 2.03 5.56 -10.93
C ILE A 127 0.62 5.96 -11.34
N TYR A 128 -0.32 5.07 -11.06
CA TYR A 128 -1.71 5.17 -11.47
C TYR A 128 -1.91 5.45 -12.96
N TYR A 129 -1.11 4.86 -13.85
CA TYR A 129 -1.19 5.06 -15.30
C TYR A 129 -1.06 6.52 -15.77
N HIS A 130 -0.60 7.42 -14.93
CA HIS A 130 -0.37 8.81 -15.29
C HIS A 130 1.09 9.05 -15.63
N GLU A 131 1.32 9.75 -16.73
CA GLU A 131 2.67 10.20 -17.13
C GLU A 131 3.19 11.31 -16.23
N LYS A 132 2.30 12.03 -15.58
CA LYS A 132 2.61 13.10 -14.62
C LYS A 132 1.80 12.89 -13.35
N GLY A 133 2.33 13.32 -12.22
CA GLY A 133 1.58 13.33 -10.99
C GLY A 133 0.29 14.16 -11.10
N THR A 134 -0.74 13.73 -10.41
CA THR A 134 -2.01 14.46 -10.27
C THR A 134 -2.24 14.75 -8.79
N PRO A 135 -3.03 15.78 -8.44
CA PRO A 135 -3.34 16.09 -7.04
C PRO A 135 -4.00 14.92 -6.30
N GLU A 136 -4.68 14.03 -7.00
CA GLU A 136 -5.34 12.86 -6.43
C GLU A 136 -4.38 11.70 -6.15
N VAL A 137 -3.19 11.71 -6.75
CA VAL A 137 -2.16 10.68 -6.54
C VAL A 137 -1.01 11.28 -5.76
N ALA A 138 -0.98 10.97 -4.46
CA ALA A 138 0.01 11.50 -3.54
C ALA A 138 1.41 10.87 -3.73
N GLY A 139 1.47 9.67 -4.33
CA GLY A 139 2.72 8.98 -4.57
C GLY A 139 2.59 7.47 -4.70
N ALA A 140 3.68 6.76 -4.46
CA ALA A 140 3.77 5.32 -4.51
C ALA A 140 4.45 4.76 -3.26
N VAL A 141 4.13 3.51 -2.94
CA VAL A 141 4.76 2.75 -1.85
C VAL A 141 5.25 1.42 -2.40
N SER A 142 6.51 1.08 -2.14
CA SER A 142 7.03 -0.27 -2.36
C SER A 142 6.67 -1.16 -1.19
N GLY A 143 6.09 -2.33 -1.49
CA GLY A 143 5.74 -3.34 -0.51
C GLY A 143 6.66 -4.55 -0.59
N CYS A 144 7.29 -4.92 0.51
CA CYS A 144 8.03 -6.18 0.61
C CYS A 144 7.26 -7.11 1.56
N TRP A 145 6.43 -7.98 0.97
CA TRP A 145 5.59 -8.89 1.73
C TRP A 145 6.29 -10.22 1.96
N ASN A 146 6.07 -10.79 3.13
CA ASN A 146 6.70 -12.02 3.53
C ASN A 146 5.85 -13.27 3.20
N ASP A 147 5.23 -13.27 2.02
CA ASP A 147 4.33 -14.34 1.55
C ASP A 147 5.07 -15.62 1.17
N ARG A 148 6.37 -15.53 1.02
CA ARG A 148 7.20 -16.66 0.58
C ARG A 148 7.90 -17.32 1.75
N LYS A 149 7.81 -18.62 1.80
CA LYS A 149 8.64 -19.43 2.71
C LYS A 149 10.06 -19.45 2.19
N LEU A 150 10.92 -18.69 2.83
CA LEU A 150 12.35 -18.75 2.62
C LEU A 150 12.95 -19.87 3.50
N ALA A 151 14.11 -20.38 3.11
CA ALA A 151 14.74 -21.50 3.81
C ALA A 151 15.16 -21.12 5.26
N ASP A 152 15.62 -19.89 5.43
CA ASP A 152 16.07 -19.35 6.71
C ASP A 152 16.11 -17.80 6.67
N GLU A 153 16.44 -17.17 7.78
CA GLU A 153 16.54 -15.71 7.89
C GLU A 153 17.63 -15.11 6.99
N LYS A 154 18.70 -15.85 6.72
CA LYS A 154 19.75 -15.39 5.81
C LYS A 154 19.25 -15.27 4.39
N ALA A 155 18.34 -16.14 3.98
CA ALA A 155 17.71 -16.07 2.66
C ALA A 155 16.88 -14.79 2.48
N ILE A 156 16.30 -14.25 3.55
CA ILE A 156 15.62 -12.96 3.52
C ILE A 156 16.57 -11.84 3.05
N MET A 157 17.78 -11.84 3.56
CA MET A 157 18.79 -10.84 3.22
C MET A 157 19.40 -11.03 1.83
N THR A 158 19.64 -12.28 1.44
CA THR A 158 20.31 -12.59 0.17
C THR A 158 19.37 -12.59 -1.03
N GLN A 159 18.08 -12.81 -0.80
CA GLN A 159 17.04 -12.82 -1.84
C GLN A 159 16.14 -11.58 -1.76
N ASN A 160 16.60 -10.58 -1.04
CA ASN A 160 15.84 -9.34 -0.85
C ASN A 160 15.98 -8.44 -2.08
N ASN A 161 14.87 -8.23 -2.74
CA ASN A 161 14.78 -7.40 -3.95
C ASN A 161 14.56 -5.91 -3.64
N VAL A 162 14.51 -5.54 -2.37
CA VAL A 162 14.09 -4.20 -1.95
C VAL A 162 14.96 -3.11 -2.58
N TRP A 163 16.28 -3.26 -2.51
CA TRP A 163 17.17 -2.16 -2.85
C TRP A 163 17.12 -1.73 -4.31
N ALA A 164 17.15 -2.65 -5.25
CA ALA A 164 17.06 -2.31 -6.66
C ALA A 164 15.67 -1.73 -7.00
N ASN A 165 14.63 -2.34 -6.47
CA ASN A 165 13.24 -2.01 -6.78
C ASN A 165 12.79 -0.71 -6.12
N VAL A 166 13.27 -0.39 -4.93
CA VAL A 166 13.01 0.91 -4.27
C VAL A 166 13.59 2.06 -5.09
N ILE A 167 14.78 1.89 -5.65
CA ILE A 167 15.39 2.90 -6.53
C ILE A 167 14.52 3.12 -7.78
N ALA A 168 14.06 2.04 -8.41
CA ALA A 168 13.17 2.13 -9.56
C ALA A 168 11.84 2.80 -9.22
N THR A 169 11.26 2.48 -8.06
CA THR A 169 10.04 3.12 -7.56
C THR A 169 10.27 4.62 -7.31
N ALA A 170 11.38 4.98 -6.68
CA ALA A 170 11.73 6.36 -6.41
C ALA A 170 11.89 7.16 -7.71
N GLU A 171 12.55 6.58 -8.70
CA GLU A 171 12.68 7.21 -10.02
C GLU A 171 11.33 7.39 -10.70
N ARG A 172 10.45 6.38 -10.66
CA ARG A 172 9.10 6.51 -11.22
C ARG A 172 8.27 7.57 -10.48
N ALA A 173 8.39 7.64 -9.17
CA ALA A 173 7.71 8.66 -8.37
C ALA A 173 8.22 10.08 -8.69
N TRP A 174 9.49 10.21 -9.00
CA TRP A 174 10.12 11.50 -9.29
C TRP A 174 9.88 12.00 -10.71
N ILE A 175 10.10 11.14 -11.70
CA ILE A 175 10.04 11.51 -13.12
C ILE A 175 8.61 11.42 -13.66
N GLY A 176 7.79 10.48 -13.18
CA GLY A 176 6.56 10.08 -13.86
C GLY A 176 6.88 9.42 -15.20
N GLY A 177 5.96 9.39 -16.13
CA GLY A 177 6.19 9.10 -17.56
C GLY A 177 6.85 7.78 -17.91
N GLY A 178 6.76 6.77 -17.04
CA GLY A 178 7.43 5.49 -17.23
C GLY A 178 7.05 4.76 -18.51
N LYS A 179 5.87 4.98 -19.04
CA LYS A 179 5.41 4.31 -20.26
C LYS A 179 6.29 4.66 -21.45
N GLN A 180 6.56 5.93 -21.68
CA GLN A 180 7.37 6.36 -22.83
C GLN A 180 8.78 5.79 -22.75
N TYR A 181 9.38 5.84 -21.56
CA TYR A 181 10.70 5.30 -21.33
C TYR A 181 10.78 3.81 -21.65
N ILE A 182 9.74 3.07 -21.34
CA ILE A 182 9.68 1.63 -21.58
C ILE A 182 9.43 1.27 -23.02
N ASP A 183 8.56 2.00 -23.65
CA ASP A 183 8.33 1.79 -25.09
C ASP A 183 9.65 1.97 -25.85
N ASN A 184 10.48 2.90 -25.41
CA ASN A 184 11.82 3.12 -25.95
C ASN A 184 12.79 1.98 -25.61
N MET A 185 12.77 1.49 -24.39
CA MET A 185 13.59 0.34 -23.99
C MET A 185 13.22 -0.93 -24.75
N THR A 186 11.94 -1.14 -25.05
CA THR A 186 11.49 -2.33 -25.77
C THR A 186 11.73 -2.26 -27.27
N ASN A 187 11.84 -1.06 -27.81
CA ASN A 187 12.00 -0.89 -29.26
C ASN A 187 13.45 -0.93 -29.71
N THR A 188 14.26 0.02 -29.28
CA THR A 188 15.71 0.04 -29.64
C THR A 188 16.50 0.92 -28.68
N PRO A 189 17.82 0.68 -28.52
CA PRO A 189 18.68 1.62 -27.78
C PRO A 189 18.75 3.03 -28.38
N ALA A 190 18.45 3.18 -29.64
CA ALA A 190 18.43 4.49 -30.30
C ALA A 190 17.23 5.33 -29.83
N ASN A 191 16.09 4.69 -29.56
CA ASN A 191 14.91 5.40 -29.06
C ASN A 191 15.11 5.93 -27.64
N LEU A 192 15.83 5.18 -26.81
CA LEU A 192 16.22 5.64 -25.47
C LEU A 192 17.00 6.96 -25.51
N LYS A 193 17.92 7.08 -26.50
CA LYS A 193 18.70 8.30 -26.68
C LYS A 193 17.88 9.44 -27.25
N ALA A 194 16.92 9.15 -28.10
CA ALA A 194 16.06 10.14 -28.73
C ALA A 194 15.15 10.83 -27.72
N ASP A 195 14.74 10.11 -26.68
CA ASP A 195 13.83 10.62 -25.64
C ASP A 195 14.54 11.18 -24.39
N GLY A 196 15.85 11.33 -24.47
CA GLY A 196 16.63 11.92 -23.41
C GLY A 196 16.90 11.02 -22.21
N GLY A 197 16.80 9.70 -22.42
CA GLY A 197 17.23 8.70 -21.44
C GLY A 197 18.75 8.56 -21.42
#